data_7cb610498a21918b8ebf76ceb3071b90
#
_entry.id   7cb610498a21918b8ebf76ceb3071b90
#
_cell.length_a   1.000
_cell.length_b   1.000
_cell.length_c   1.000
_cell.angle_alpha   90.00
_cell.angle_beta   90.00
_cell.angle_gamma   90.00
#
_symmetry.space_group_name_H-M   'P 1'
#
loop_
_entity.id
_entity.type
_entity.pdbx_description
1 polymer ?
#
loop_
_entity_poly.entity_id
_entity_poly.type
_entity_poly.pdbx_seq_one_letter_code
_entity_poly.pdbx_strand_id
1 'polypeptide(L)'
;MNFNLLNKVIAGIVFLISFIVLFMTVQPSVSFWDCGEFVAASVSLQVPHPPGTPFFLLLGNIFSKLPIGENLGYRVNMISVISSAISILLLYLIAVKLIENYKGKKADNMFDAIATYVSAAIGALAFSFSDTFWFNGVEAEVY
;
A
#
# COMPACT_ATOMS: atom_id res chain seq x y z
N MET A 1 4.40 8.18 29.69
CA MET A 1 4.70 7.53 28.39
C MET A 1 4.24 8.44 27.26
N ASN A 2 5.03 8.59 26.19
CA ASN A 2 4.64 9.45 25.06
C ASN A 2 3.73 8.68 24.09
N PHE A 3 2.41 8.88 24.21
CA PHE A 3 1.41 8.20 23.38
C PHE A 3 1.52 8.56 21.88
N ASN A 4 2.00 9.77 21.56
CA ASN A 4 2.29 10.14 20.17
C ASN A 4 3.42 9.28 19.57
N LEU A 5 4.45 8.97 20.37
CA LEU A 5 5.51 8.08 19.92
C LEU A 5 5.00 6.66 19.74
N LEU A 6 4.18 6.17 20.70
CA LEU A 6 3.54 4.86 20.58
C LEU A 6 2.70 4.74 19.28
N ASN A 7 1.88 5.75 18.99
CA ASN A 7 1.11 5.79 17.74
C ASN A 7 2.02 5.69 16.49
N LYS A 8 3.10 6.46 16.45
CA LYS A 8 4.04 6.42 15.33
C LYS A 8 4.74 5.06 15.18
N VAL A 9 5.09 4.44 16.30
CA VAL A 9 5.69 3.09 16.28
C VAL A 9 4.71 2.06 15.74
N ILE A 10 3.44 2.08 16.19
CA ILE A 10 2.41 1.17 15.68
C ILE A 10 2.14 1.44 14.18
N ALA A 11 2.08 2.70 13.76
CA ALA A 11 1.98 3.08 12.36
C ALA A 11 3.10 2.47 11.51
N GLY A 12 4.34 2.56 11.98
CA GLY A 12 5.51 1.96 11.33
C GLY A 12 5.40 0.43 11.27
N ILE A 13 4.93 -0.22 12.33
CA ILE A 13 4.72 -1.67 12.37
C ILE A 13 3.63 -2.09 11.36
N VAL A 14 2.50 -1.40 11.32
CA VAL A 14 1.41 -1.67 10.36
C VAL A 14 1.91 -1.54 8.93
N PHE A 15 2.65 -0.47 8.62
CA PHE A 15 3.29 -0.30 7.31
C PHE A 15 4.24 -1.45 6.98
N LEU A 16 5.15 -1.80 7.90
CA LEU A 16 6.14 -2.84 7.67
C LEU A 16 5.50 -4.21 7.47
N ILE A 17 4.50 -4.57 8.26
CA ILE A 17 3.78 -5.84 8.09
C ILE A 17 3.15 -5.89 6.69
N SER A 18 2.39 -4.87 6.31
CA SER A 18 1.74 -4.82 4.99
C SER A 18 2.78 -4.83 3.87
N PHE A 19 3.84 -4.03 3.98
CA PHE A 19 4.89 -3.97 2.96
C PHE A 19 5.62 -5.31 2.81
N ILE A 20 6.05 -5.94 3.91
CA ILE A 20 6.79 -7.20 3.85
C ILE A 20 5.93 -8.30 3.22
N VAL A 21 4.67 -8.41 3.62
CA VAL A 21 3.81 -9.46 3.09
C VAL A 21 3.48 -9.24 1.62
N LEU A 22 3.13 -8.02 1.20
CA LEU A 22 2.91 -7.69 -0.22
C LEU A 22 4.20 -7.88 -1.04
N PHE A 23 5.35 -7.47 -0.51
CA PHE A 23 6.64 -7.66 -1.15
C PHE A 23 7.00 -9.14 -1.35
N MET A 24 6.74 -10.00 -0.35
CA MET A 24 6.99 -11.45 -0.44
C MET A 24 6.04 -12.17 -1.41
N THR A 25 4.91 -11.56 -1.73
CA THR A 25 3.87 -12.14 -2.59
C THR A 25 3.68 -11.38 -3.90
N VAL A 26 4.54 -10.38 -4.19
CA VAL A 26 4.49 -9.63 -5.45
C VAL A 26 4.62 -10.57 -6.65
N GLN A 27 3.84 -10.33 -7.68
CA GLN A 27 3.88 -11.12 -8.89
C GLN A 27 5.26 -11.02 -9.56
N PRO A 28 5.92 -12.16 -9.84
CA PRO A 28 7.30 -12.17 -10.34
C PRO A 28 7.41 -11.69 -11.80
N SER A 29 6.29 -11.59 -12.50
CA SER A 29 6.20 -11.19 -13.92
C SER A 29 4.87 -10.51 -14.18
N VAL A 30 4.46 -10.42 -15.44
CA VAL A 30 3.11 -10.02 -15.83
C VAL A 30 2.09 -11.08 -15.37
N SER A 31 1.04 -10.64 -14.73
CA SER A 31 -0.10 -11.47 -14.35
C SER A 31 -1.21 -11.42 -15.41
N PHE A 32 -2.43 -11.75 -15.03
CA PHE A 32 -3.59 -11.75 -15.93
C PHE A 32 -4.13 -10.34 -16.17
N TRP A 33 -5.12 -10.24 -17.04
CA TRP A 33 -5.87 -9.02 -17.37
C TRP A 33 -4.95 -7.92 -17.91
N ASP A 34 -5.19 -6.69 -17.49
CA ASP A 34 -4.57 -5.48 -18.04
C ASP A 34 -3.13 -5.25 -17.57
N CYS A 35 -2.64 -6.03 -16.59
CA CYS A 35 -1.28 -5.92 -16.05
C CYS A 35 -0.21 -5.94 -17.17
N GLY A 36 -0.36 -6.82 -18.15
CA GLY A 36 0.56 -6.91 -19.29
C GLY A 36 0.57 -5.64 -20.13
N GLU A 37 -0.58 -5.05 -20.37
CA GLU A 37 -0.69 -3.80 -21.11
C GLU A 37 -0.07 -2.63 -20.32
N PHE A 38 -0.35 -2.50 -19.03
CA PHE A 38 0.24 -1.45 -18.19
C PHE A 38 1.76 -1.57 -18.08
N VAL A 39 2.29 -2.77 -17.96
CA VAL A 39 3.75 -2.99 -17.96
C VAL A 39 4.36 -2.59 -19.32
N ALA A 40 3.79 -3.04 -20.44
CA ALA A 40 4.29 -2.72 -21.77
C ALA A 40 4.20 -1.22 -22.07
N ALA A 41 3.05 -0.61 -21.76
CA ALA A 41 2.82 0.82 -21.95
C ALA A 41 3.75 1.67 -21.06
N SER A 42 4.03 1.24 -19.83
CA SER A 42 4.98 1.89 -18.92
C SER A 42 6.40 1.88 -19.47
N VAL A 43 6.88 0.72 -19.91
CA VAL A 43 8.24 0.57 -20.41
C VAL A 43 8.48 1.42 -21.66
N SER A 44 7.51 1.47 -22.56
CA SER A 44 7.62 2.14 -23.87
C SER A 44 7.00 3.54 -23.90
N LEU A 45 6.44 4.02 -22.77
CA LEU A 45 5.68 5.28 -22.67
C LEU A 45 4.57 5.37 -23.74
N GLN A 46 3.82 4.30 -23.92
CA GLN A 46 2.67 4.24 -24.81
C GLN A 46 1.38 4.57 -24.05
N VAL A 47 0.31 4.76 -24.81
CA VAL A 47 -1.03 5.02 -24.23
C VAL A 47 -1.77 3.70 -24.18
N PRO A 48 -2.16 3.21 -22.98
CA PRO A 48 -3.01 2.02 -22.86
C PRO A 48 -4.46 2.36 -23.23
N HIS A 49 -5.35 1.38 -23.09
CA HIS A 49 -6.79 1.60 -23.29
C HIS A 49 -7.32 2.75 -22.39
N PRO A 50 -8.43 3.43 -22.79
CA PRO A 50 -9.01 4.51 -21.99
C PRO A 50 -9.44 4.05 -20.58
N PRO A 51 -9.25 4.93 -19.55
CA PRO A 51 -8.96 6.36 -19.65
C PRO A 51 -7.46 6.73 -19.79
N GLY A 52 -6.58 5.76 -19.98
CA GLY A 52 -5.13 5.97 -19.90
C GLY A 52 -4.71 6.22 -18.44
N THR A 53 -3.51 6.09 -18.05
CA THR A 53 -3.05 6.25 -16.68
C THR A 53 -1.68 6.94 -16.66
N PRO A 54 -1.59 8.19 -17.14
CA PRO A 54 -0.31 8.82 -17.45
C PRO A 54 0.63 8.89 -16.24
N PHE A 55 0.10 9.12 -15.05
CA PHE A 55 0.91 9.17 -13.83
C PHE A 55 1.50 7.79 -13.49
N PHE A 56 0.68 6.74 -13.57
CA PHE A 56 1.14 5.37 -13.34
C PHE A 56 2.21 4.97 -14.37
N LEU A 57 1.99 5.29 -15.64
CA LEU A 57 2.94 4.97 -16.73
C LEU A 57 4.30 5.66 -16.55
N LEU A 58 4.30 6.92 -16.09
CA LEU A 58 5.55 7.63 -15.78
C LEU A 58 6.30 6.96 -14.62
N LEU A 59 5.61 6.60 -13.55
CA LEU A 59 6.19 5.85 -12.43
C LEU A 59 6.69 4.49 -12.91
N GLY A 60 5.88 3.76 -13.70
CA GLY A 60 6.24 2.47 -14.26
C GLY A 60 7.47 2.53 -15.15
N ASN A 61 7.61 3.58 -15.95
CA ASN A 61 8.82 3.81 -16.75
C ASN A 61 10.07 4.00 -15.87
N ILE A 62 9.95 4.76 -14.77
CA ILE A 62 11.05 4.94 -13.81
C ILE A 62 11.40 3.60 -13.17
N PHE A 63 10.41 2.88 -12.64
CA PHE A 63 10.63 1.59 -11.97
C PHE A 63 11.19 0.53 -12.92
N SER A 64 10.78 0.49 -14.18
CA SER A 64 11.30 -0.46 -15.17
C SER A 64 12.82 -0.32 -15.40
N LYS A 65 13.40 0.85 -15.12
CA LYS A 65 14.83 1.15 -15.25
C LYS A 65 15.63 0.87 -13.99
N LEU A 66 14.97 0.60 -12.86
CA LEU A 66 15.67 0.30 -11.62
C LEU A 66 16.34 -1.09 -11.69
N PRO A 67 17.53 -1.27 -11.11
CA PRO A 67 18.23 -2.55 -11.10
C PRO A 67 17.69 -3.48 -10.01
N ILE A 68 16.36 -3.67 -9.94
CA ILE A 68 15.65 -4.53 -8.98
C ILE A 68 15.01 -5.70 -9.71
N GLY A 69 15.45 -6.92 -9.41
CA GLY A 69 14.98 -8.11 -10.13
C GLY A 69 15.35 -8.10 -11.62
N GLU A 70 15.16 -9.21 -12.29
CA GLU A 70 15.46 -9.36 -13.72
C GLU A 70 14.27 -9.03 -14.62
N ASN A 71 13.05 -9.26 -14.14
CA ASN A 71 11.82 -9.14 -14.92
C ASN A 71 11.24 -7.72 -14.84
N LEU A 72 10.91 -7.15 -16.01
CA LEU A 72 10.30 -5.81 -16.11
C LEU A 72 8.94 -5.73 -15.41
N GLY A 73 8.14 -6.80 -15.52
CA GLY A 73 6.84 -6.87 -14.83
C GLY A 73 7.00 -6.77 -13.31
N TYR A 74 7.96 -7.52 -12.74
CA TYR A 74 8.29 -7.44 -11.31
C TYR A 74 8.60 -6.01 -10.88
N ARG A 75 9.43 -5.29 -11.68
CA ARG A 75 9.82 -3.91 -11.37
C ARG A 75 8.62 -2.97 -11.34
N VAL A 76 7.71 -3.10 -12.29
CA VAL A 76 6.51 -2.26 -12.37
C VAL A 76 5.52 -2.64 -11.26
N ASN A 77 5.34 -3.93 -10.95
CA ASN A 77 4.49 -4.42 -9.86
C ASN A 77 4.90 -3.85 -8.50
N MET A 78 6.18 -3.53 -8.29
CA MET A 78 6.66 -2.91 -7.06
C MET A 78 6.00 -1.56 -6.75
N ILE A 79 5.46 -0.86 -7.76
CA ILE A 79 4.72 0.39 -7.55
C ILE A 79 3.46 0.09 -6.73
N SER A 80 2.71 -0.94 -7.12
CA SER A 80 1.48 -1.34 -6.43
C SER A 80 1.78 -1.80 -4.99
N VAL A 81 2.85 -2.58 -4.78
CA VAL A 81 3.30 -2.99 -3.44
C VAL A 81 3.56 -1.77 -2.54
N ILE A 82 4.34 -0.81 -3.01
CA ILE A 82 4.69 0.38 -2.23
C ILE A 82 3.46 1.25 -1.98
N SER A 83 2.67 1.51 -3.02
CA SER A 83 1.47 2.34 -2.93
C SER A 83 0.43 1.73 -2.00
N SER A 84 0.22 0.41 -2.07
CA SER A 84 -0.69 -0.31 -1.19
C SER A 84 -0.23 -0.27 0.25
N ALA A 85 1.06 -0.49 0.53
CA ALA A 85 1.58 -0.40 1.89
C ALA A 85 1.43 1.02 2.48
N ILE A 86 1.67 2.07 1.67
CA ILE A 86 1.45 3.46 2.07
C ILE A 86 -0.06 3.70 2.31
N SER A 87 -0.94 3.16 1.48
CA SER A 87 -2.39 3.29 1.65
C SER A 87 -2.85 2.69 2.98
N ILE A 88 -2.31 1.55 3.38
CA ILE A 88 -2.61 0.93 4.68
C ILE A 88 -2.08 1.76 5.85
N LEU A 89 -0.90 2.34 5.73
CA LEU A 89 -0.39 3.30 6.72
C LEU A 89 -1.34 4.49 6.88
N LEU A 90 -1.78 5.08 5.76
CA LEU A 90 -2.69 6.22 5.79
C LEU A 90 -4.06 5.83 6.35
N LEU A 91 -4.58 4.65 6.00
CA LEU A 91 -5.83 4.12 6.55
C LEU A 91 -5.74 3.97 8.07
N TYR A 92 -4.65 3.43 8.59
CA TYR A 92 -4.40 3.35 10.03
C TYR A 92 -4.44 4.74 10.69
N LEU A 93 -3.71 5.71 10.13
CA LEU A 93 -3.64 7.07 10.68
C LEU A 93 -5.01 7.77 10.65
N ILE A 94 -5.78 7.57 9.57
CA ILE A 94 -7.15 8.08 9.44
C ILE A 94 -8.05 7.42 10.49
N ALA A 95 -7.98 6.10 10.67
CA ALA A 95 -8.77 5.38 11.67
C ALA A 95 -8.48 5.89 13.08
N VAL A 96 -7.21 6.07 13.45
CA VAL A 96 -6.82 6.67 14.73
C VAL A 96 -7.46 8.06 14.88
N LYS A 97 -7.34 8.90 13.84
CA LYS A 97 -7.87 10.26 13.87
C LYS A 97 -9.39 10.30 14.01
N LEU A 98 -10.10 9.40 13.34
CA LEU A 98 -11.56 9.27 13.45
C LEU A 98 -11.97 8.84 14.86
N ILE A 99 -11.28 7.85 15.47
CA ILE A 99 -11.55 7.41 16.84
C ILE A 99 -11.31 8.55 17.84
N GLU A 100 -10.18 9.27 17.73
CA GLU A 100 -9.87 10.41 18.57
C GLU A 100 -10.92 11.54 18.44
N ASN A 101 -11.34 11.84 17.23
CA ASN A 101 -12.37 12.84 16.96
C ASN A 101 -13.73 12.42 17.55
N TYR A 102 -14.12 11.15 17.42
CA TYR A 102 -15.34 10.61 18.02
C TYR A 102 -15.33 10.70 19.55
N LYS A 103 -14.17 10.42 20.16
CA LYS A 103 -13.98 10.54 21.62
C LYS A 103 -13.86 11.99 22.11
N GLY A 104 -13.62 12.94 21.23
CA GLY A 104 -13.37 14.35 21.56
C GLY A 104 -12.03 14.60 22.24
N LYS A 105 -11.15 13.60 22.34
CA LYS A 105 -9.81 13.70 22.95
C LYS A 105 -8.82 12.72 22.36
N LYS A 106 -7.53 13.04 22.50
CA LYS A 106 -6.43 12.08 22.24
C LYS A 106 -6.29 11.11 23.42
N ALA A 107 -5.63 9.99 23.19
CA ALA A 107 -5.31 9.03 24.24
C ALA A 107 -4.50 9.69 25.36
N ASP A 108 -5.01 9.62 26.59
CA ASP A 108 -4.43 10.22 27.80
C ASP A 108 -3.96 9.19 28.83
N ASN A 109 -4.35 7.94 28.66
CA ASN A 109 -3.93 6.82 29.49
C ASN A 109 -3.64 5.57 28.65
N MET A 110 -3.01 4.56 29.26
CA MET A 110 -2.57 3.33 28.57
C MET A 110 -3.73 2.55 27.98
N PHE A 111 -4.82 2.39 28.71
CA PHE A 111 -5.98 1.63 28.25
C PHE A 111 -6.60 2.28 27.01
N ASP A 112 -6.76 3.60 27.05
CA ASP A 112 -7.31 4.36 25.94
C ASP A 112 -6.41 4.36 24.71
N ALA A 113 -5.09 4.43 24.92
CA ALA A 113 -4.09 4.31 23.85
C ALA A 113 -4.13 2.94 23.18
N ILE A 114 -4.14 1.86 23.97
CA ILE A 114 -4.26 0.49 23.45
C ILE A 114 -5.58 0.33 22.70
N ALA A 115 -6.71 0.72 23.30
CA ALA A 115 -8.02 0.60 22.67
C ALA A 115 -8.09 1.36 21.34
N THR A 116 -7.49 2.55 21.25
CA THR A 116 -7.51 3.36 20.02
C THR A 116 -6.57 2.81 18.95
N TYR A 117 -5.30 2.62 19.31
CA TYR A 117 -4.26 2.31 18.30
C TYR A 117 -4.30 0.86 17.85
N VAL A 118 -4.58 -0.08 18.76
CA VAL A 118 -4.68 -1.51 18.39
C VAL A 118 -5.94 -1.78 17.57
N SER A 119 -7.08 -1.17 17.91
CA SER A 119 -8.30 -1.32 17.09
C SER A 119 -8.12 -0.75 15.68
N ALA A 120 -7.48 0.41 15.56
CA ALA A 120 -7.16 0.99 14.26
C ALA A 120 -6.18 0.09 13.47
N ALA A 121 -5.17 -0.49 14.13
CA ALA A 121 -4.21 -1.40 13.49
C ALA A 121 -4.89 -2.70 13.01
N ILE A 122 -5.77 -3.28 13.82
CA ILE A 122 -6.53 -4.47 13.43
C ILE A 122 -7.39 -4.17 12.20
N GLY A 123 -8.12 -3.05 12.20
CA GLY A 123 -8.95 -2.66 11.05
C GLY A 123 -8.14 -2.43 9.78
N ALA A 124 -7.02 -1.72 9.87
CA ALA A 124 -6.15 -1.46 8.72
C ALA A 124 -5.51 -2.75 8.18
N LEU A 125 -5.03 -3.64 9.06
CA LEU A 125 -4.44 -4.91 8.65
C LEU A 125 -5.50 -5.90 8.11
N ALA A 126 -6.70 -5.93 8.68
CA ALA A 126 -7.80 -6.72 8.14
C ALA A 126 -8.15 -6.29 6.72
N PHE A 127 -8.15 -4.98 6.43
CA PHE A 127 -8.31 -4.47 5.06
C PHE A 127 -7.12 -4.82 4.16
N SER A 128 -5.89 -4.69 4.66
CA SER A 128 -4.67 -5.05 3.91
C SER A 128 -4.69 -6.50 3.40
N PHE A 129 -5.28 -7.40 4.18
CA PHE A 129 -5.36 -8.84 3.87
C PHE A 129 -6.72 -9.26 3.30
N SER A 130 -7.56 -8.31 2.90
CA SER A 130 -8.74 -8.63 2.11
C SER A 130 -8.33 -9.06 0.70
N ASP A 131 -9.05 -10.03 0.16
CA ASP A 131 -8.74 -10.66 -1.12
C ASP A 131 -8.54 -9.64 -2.26
N THR A 132 -9.51 -8.77 -2.44
CA THR A 132 -9.48 -7.74 -3.51
C THR A 132 -8.30 -6.77 -3.34
N PHE A 133 -8.05 -6.27 -2.12
CA PHE A 133 -6.96 -5.34 -1.90
C PHE A 133 -5.59 -6.00 -2.10
N TRP A 134 -5.45 -7.24 -1.62
CA TRP A 134 -4.24 -8.02 -1.79
C TRP A 134 -3.94 -8.27 -3.27
N PHE A 135 -4.93 -8.77 -4.03
CA PHE A 135 -4.76 -9.09 -5.44
C PHE A 135 -4.24 -7.87 -6.23
N ASN A 136 -4.89 -6.72 -6.09
CA ASN A 136 -4.47 -5.49 -6.77
C ASN A 136 -3.16 -4.91 -6.20
N GLY A 137 -2.83 -5.21 -4.95
CA GLY A 137 -1.60 -4.74 -4.29
C GLY A 137 -0.32 -5.45 -4.73
N VAL A 138 -0.41 -6.61 -5.39
CA VAL A 138 0.76 -7.41 -5.77
C VAL A 138 1.07 -7.40 -7.27
N GLU A 139 0.29 -6.69 -8.07
CA GLU A 139 0.46 -6.60 -9.52
C GLU A 139 0.26 -5.17 -10.05
N ALA A 140 0.66 -4.93 -11.30
CA ALA A 140 0.51 -3.63 -11.95
C ALA A 140 -0.96 -3.39 -12.32
N GLU A 141 -1.71 -2.83 -11.38
CA GLU A 141 -3.13 -2.52 -11.49
C GLU A 141 -3.39 -1.07 -11.09
N VAL A 142 -4.42 -0.43 -11.66
CA VAL A 142 -4.69 0.99 -11.49
C VAL A 142 -6.16 1.32 -11.13
N TYR A 143 -6.98 0.30 -10.90
CA TYR A 143 -8.41 0.44 -10.54
C TYR A 143 -8.66 0.16 -9.07
#